data_b2cbc66ee0adcd62c43f7e216a2d097e
#
_entry.id   b2cbc66ee0adcd62c43f7e216a2d097e
#
_cell.length_a   1.000
_cell.length_b   1.000
_cell.length_c   1.000
_cell.angle_alpha   90.00
_cell.angle_beta   90.00
_cell.angle_gamma   90.00
#
_symmetry.space_group_name_H-M   'P 1'
#
loop_
_entity.id
_entity.type
_entity.pdbx_description
1 polymer ?
#
loop_
_entity_poly.entity_id
_entity_poly.type
_entity_poly.pdbx_seq_one_letter_code
_entity_poly.pdbx_strand_id
1 'polypeptide(L)'
;ETDKDDNVDGLKSMVAVLNGGVGTNCFLGDANKSLSQLRDEIASSGSADDGFLMTSSVFGSKSFCCEVEVTADKLKTRPEAATEDPVNIYVERVWAKARLYTAWKEGVSSKTVTLEEDGVAKEYVAVPLKTAKDSDTNITVGEGEDAKVVYAIFTGWDVTGTADKTYLFKKVDSDWNLG
;
A
#
# COMPACT_ATOMS: atom_id res chain seq x y z
N GLU A 1 30.45 -0.30 -3.02
CA GLU A 1 31.85 -0.29 -2.45
C GLU A 1 32.52 0.95 -2.98
N THR A 2 32.68 1.97 -2.14
CA THR A 2 33.55 3.11 -2.42
C THR A 2 34.98 2.67 -2.14
N ASP A 3 35.85 2.88 -3.14
CA ASP A 3 37.24 2.63 -2.97
C ASP A 3 37.80 3.52 -1.84
N LYS A 4 38.62 2.97 -0.95
CA LYS A 4 39.11 3.67 0.25
C LYS A 4 39.93 4.94 -0.07
N ASP A 5 40.32 5.12 -1.33
CA ASP A 5 41.09 6.27 -1.80
C ASP A 5 40.22 7.40 -2.34
N ASP A 6 38.91 7.20 -2.54
CA ASP A 6 38.01 8.26 -2.91
C ASP A 6 37.66 9.12 -1.68
N ASN A 7 37.87 10.41 -1.80
CA ASN A 7 37.56 11.39 -0.76
C ASN A 7 36.05 11.32 -0.42
N VAL A 8 35.70 10.54 0.60
CA VAL A 8 34.32 10.33 1.04
C VAL A 8 33.83 11.41 2.00
N ASP A 9 34.70 12.34 2.35
CA ASP A 9 34.35 13.45 3.24
C ASP A 9 33.39 14.43 2.57
N GLY A 10 32.39 14.85 3.32
CA GLY A 10 31.43 15.86 2.96
C GLY A 10 29.99 15.44 3.06
N LEU A 11 29.12 16.36 2.65
CA LEU A 11 27.68 16.16 2.67
C LEU A 11 27.25 15.21 1.56
N LYS A 12 26.50 14.18 1.92
CA LYS A 12 25.92 13.20 0.99
C LYS A 12 24.40 13.17 1.17
N SER A 13 23.72 12.95 0.04
CA SER A 13 22.27 12.75 0.03
C SER A 13 21.99 11.27 -0.17
N MET A 14 21.16 10.69 0.69
CA MET A 14 20.79 9.28 0.69
C MET A 14 19.30 9.11 0.45
N VAL A 15 18.96 8.17 -0.40
CA VAL A 15 17.57 7.74 -0.62
C VAL A 15 17.48 6.23 -0.40
N ALA A 16 16.33 5.78 0.07
CA ALA A 16 16.05 4.37 0.25
C ALA A 16 14.85 3.95 -0.60
N VAL A 17 14.98 2.79 -1.25
CA VAL A 17 13.90 2.10 -1.93
C VAL A 17 13.94 0.64 -1.47
N LEU A 18 12.85 0.18 -0.85
CA LEU A 18 12.70 -1.18 -0.37
C LEU A 18 11.68 -1.90 -1.22
N ASN A 19 11.95 -3.18 -1.50
CA ASN A 19 11.11 -4.00 -2.38
C ASN A 19 10.93 -3.40 -3.79
N GLY A 20 11.95 -2.72 -4.28
CA GLY A 20 11.96 -2.09 -5.61
C GLY A 20 12.26 -3.03 -6.77
N GLY A 21 12.30 -4.34 -6.52
CA GLY A 21 12.70 -5.34 -7.50
C GLY A 21 14.22 -5.58 -7.53
N VAL A 22 14.65 -6.48 -8.39
CA VAL A 22 16.06 -6.87 -8.55
C VAL A 22 16.47 -6.88 -10.03
N GLY A 23 17.73 -6.58 -10.31
CA GLY A 23 18.26 -6.61 -11.67
C GLY A 23 17.56 -5.62 -12.60
N THR A 24 17.24 -6.06 -13.81
CA THR A 24 16.57 -5.25 -14.85
C THR A 24 15.14 -4.87 -14.50
N ASN A 25 14.54 -5.51 -13.50
CA ASN A 25 13.20 -5.22 -13.00
C ASN A 25 13.22 -4.27 -11.78
N CYS A 26 14.38 -3.73 -11.43
CA CYS A 26 14.48 -2.75 -10.37
C CYS A 26 13.84 -1.42 -10.81
N PHE A 27 13.01 -0.83 -9.96
CA PHE A 27 12.36 0.47 -10.23
C PHE A 27 13.36 1.59 -10.51
N LEU A 28 14.55 1.52 -9.94
CA LEU A 28 15.61 2.51 -10.16
C LEU A 28 16.30 2.37 -11.51
N GLY A 29 16.14 1.24 -12.20
CA GLY A 29 16.80 0.97 -13.46
C GLY A 29 18.33 1.10 -13.36
N ASP A 30 18.95 1.78 -14.30
CA ASP A 30 20.37 2.10 -14.24
C ASP A 30 20.68 3.02 -13.06
N ALA A 31 21.73 2.70 -12.32
CA ALA A 31 22.15 3.36 -11.08
C ALA A 31 22.58 4.84 -11.20
N ASN A 32 22.42 5.44 -12.39
CA ASN A 32 22.93 6.78 -12.71
C ASN A 32 21.86 7.87 -12.77
N LYS A 33 20.70 7.67 -12.12
CA LYS A 33 19.67 8.71 -12.07
C LYS A 33 20.04 9.82 -11.08
N SER A 34 19.87 11.06 -11.51
CA SER A 34 19.99 12.21 -10.61
C SER A 34 18.81 12.27 -9.63
N LEU A 35 18.94 13.02 -8.53
CA LEU A 35 17.84 13.23 -7.57
C LEU A 35 16.61 13.83 -8.24
N SER A 36 16.76 14.72 -9.21
CA SER A 36 15.63 15.30 -9.95
C SER A 36 14.91 14.25 -10.79
N GLN A 37 15.63 13.36 -11.45
CA GLN A 37 15.05 12.25 -12.21
C GLN A 37 14.30 11.28 -11.29
N LEU A 38 14.86 10.96 -10.13
CA LEU A 38 14.18 10.12 -9.14
C LEU A 38 12.88 10.72 -8.64
N ARG A 39 12.82 12.07 -8.45
CA ARG A 39 11.59 12.76 -8.05
C ARG A 39 10.46 12.63 -9.06
N ASP A 40 10.80 12.50 -10.33
CA ASP A 40 9.83 12.41 -11.42
C ASP A 40 9.54 10.96 -11.84
N GLU A 41 10.17 10.00 -11.21
CA GLU A 41 9.94 8.58 -11.46
C GLU A 41 8.53 8.17 -11.06
N ILE A 42 7.87 7.42 -11.94
CA ILE A 42 6.49 6.96 -11.74
C ILE A 42 6.51 5.45 -11.48
N ALA A 43 5.87 5.05 -10.40
CA ALA A 43 5.59 3.66 -10.09
C ALA A 43 4.17 3.29 -10.54
N SER A 44 4.04 2.18 -11.26
CA SER A 44 2.75 1.53 -11.51
C SER A 44 2.41 0.59 -10.34
N SER A 45 1.14 0.28 -10.17
CA SER A 45 0.69 -0.68 -9.15
C SER A 45 1.44 -2.00 -9.30
N GLY A 46 2.12 -2.43 -8.25
CA GLY A 46 2.79 -3.72 -8.16
C GLY A 46 1.92 -4.78 -7.51
N SER A 47 2.29 -6.05 -7.68
CA SER A 47 1.68 -7.15 -6.94
C SER A 47 1.97 -7.01 -5.43
N ALA A 48 0.96 -7.27 -4.61
CA ALA A 48 1.14 -7.33 -3.16
C ALA A 48 1.93 -8.57 -2.70
N ASP A 49 2.15 -9.53 -3.60
CA ASP A 49 2.82 -10.80 -3.32
C ASP A 49 4.35 -10.61 -3.26
N ASP A 50 4.88 -9.60 -3.95
CA ASP A 50 6.32 -9.26 -3.97
C ASP A 50 6.74 -8.34 -2.81
N GLY A 51 5.86 -8.10 -1.86
CA GLY A 51 6.06 -7.13 -0.78
C GLY A 51 5.60 -5.72 -1.16
N PHE A 52 5.53 -4.85 -0.16
CA PHE A 52 5.16 -3.46 -0.40
C PHE A 52 6.37 -2.64 -0.82
N LEU A 53 6.28 -2.00 -1.98
CA LEU A 53 7.24 -0.98 -2.37
C LEU A 53 7.21 0.16 -1.35
N MET A 54 8.37 0.49 -0.80
CA MET A 54 8.54 1.60 0.14
C MET A 54 9.69 2.48 -0.32
N THR A 55 9.54 3.77 -0.13
CA THR A 55 10.56 4.76 -0.49
C THR A 55 10.79 5.74 0.64
N SER A 56 11.91 6.45 0.57
CA SER A 56 12.21 7.51 1.53
C SER A 56 11.01 8.43 1.72
N SER A 57 10.66 8.66 2.97
CA SER A 57 9.60 9.57 3.38
C SER A 57 10.11 11.00 3.45
N VAL A 58 9.23 11.95 3.18
CA VAL A 58 9.48 13.38 3.42
C VAL A 58 9.26 13.79 4.89
N PHE A 59 8.98 12.81 5.74
CA PHE A 59 8.74 13.04 7.16
C PHE A 59 9.95 13.71 7.83
N GLY A 60 9.72 14.81 8.49
CA GLY A 60 10.73 15.56 9.24
C GLY A 60 11.58 16.53 8.42
N SER A 61 11.74 16.37 7.11
CA SER A 61 12.65 17.20 6.30
C SER A 61 12.01 17.93 5.12
N LYS A 62 10.77 17.60 4.75
CA LYS A 62 10.13 18.02 3.49
C LYS A 62 10.93 17.61 2.24
N SER A 63 11.89 16.72 2.38
CA SER A 63 12.72 16.18 1.30
C SER A 63 12.66 14.66 1.31
N PHE A 64 12.64 14.05 0.12
CA PHE A 64 12.67 12.59 -0.03
C PHE A 64 14.06 11.98 0.17
N CYS A 65 15.09 12.79 0.36
CA CYS A 65 16.43 12.35 0.69
C CYS A 65 16.82 12.75 2.10
N CYS A 66 17.63 11.90 2.74
CA CYS A 66 18.29 12.22 3.99
C CYS A 66 19.68 12.81 3.67
N GLU A 67 19.95 14.01 4.13
CA GLU A 67 21.26 14.63 4.00
C GLU A 67 22.09 14.32 5.24
N VAL A 68 23.28 13.75 5.01
CA VAL A 68 24.21 13.36 6.07
C VAL A 68 25.61 13.81 5.72
N GLU A 69 26.33 14.28 6.71
CA GLU A 69 27.77 14.51 6.58
C GLU A 69 28.47 13.17 6.77
N VAL A 70 29.13 12.70 5.71
CA VAL A 70 29.92 11.46 5.73
C VAL A 70 31.39 11.84 5.82
N THR A 71 32.01 11.43 6.90
CA THR A 71 33.45 11.58 7.13
C THR A 71 34.08 10.19 7.24
N ALA A 72 35.39 10.07 7.05
CA ALA A 72 36.08 8.78 7.04
C ALA A 72 35.90 7.99 8.36
N ASP A 73 35.76 8.69 9.48
CA ASP A 73 35.53 8.10 10.80
C ASP A 73 34.09 7.56 10.99
N LYS A 74 33.14 7.99 10.17
CA LYS A 74 31.75 7.48 10.14
C LYS A 74 31.57 6.22 9.32
N LEU A 75 32.56 5.85 8.52
CA LEU A 75 32.57 4.59 7.76
C LEU A 75 32.95 3.45 8.69
N LYS A 76 31.98 2.68 9.13
CA LYS A 76 32.17 1.60 10.09
C LYS A 76 31.94 0.23 9.46
N THR A 77 32.59 -0.78 10.02
CA THR A 77 32.22 -2.15 9.71
C THR A 77 30.82 -2.46 10.24
N ARG A 78 30.16 -3.46 9.70
CA ARG A 78 28.80 -3.82 10.10
C ARG A 78 28.64 -4.10 11.62
N PRO A 79 29.57 -4.81 12.29
CA PRO A 79 29.51 -4.99 13.75
C PRO A 79 29.65 -3.68 14.52
N GLU A 80 30.51 -2.78 14.08
CA GLU A 80 30.72 -1.48 14.74
C GLU A 80 29.51 -0.56 14.55
N ALA A 81 28.93 -0.52 13.36
CA ALA A 81 27.75 0.29 13.07
C ALA A 81 26.52 -0.12 13.89
N ALA A 82 26.45 -1.36 14.39
CA ALA A 82 25.35 -1.82 15.22
C ALA A 82 25.32 -1.21 16.63
N THR A 83 26.45 -0.65 17.08
CA THR A 83 26.60 -0.09 18.43
C THR A 83 26.69 1.43 18.47
N GLU A 84 26.80 2.07 17.31
CA GLU A 84 26.94 3.52 17.19
C GLU A 84 25.64 4.18 16.67
N ASP A 85 25.58 5.50 16.74
CA ASP A 85 24.43 6.31 16.34
C ASP A 85 24.17 6.20 14.83
N PRO A 86 23.16 5.43 14.40
CA PRO A 86 22.93 5.18 12.99
C PRO A 86 22.22 6.37 12.33
N VAL A 87 22.45 6.53 11.02
CA VAL A 87 21.63 7.44 10.21
C VAL A 87 20.26 6.83 10.02
N ASN A 88 19.23 7.54 10.48
CA ASN A 88 17.84 7.11 10.35
C ASN A 88 17.25 7.61 9.04
N ILE A 89 16.85 6.69 8.16
CA ILE A 89 16.12 6.99 6.94
C ILE A 89 14.69 6.49 7.10
N TYR A 90 13.75 7.39 7.18
CA TYR A 90 12.33 7.05 7.27
C TYR A 90 11.80 6.66 5.91
N VAL A 91 11.05 5.58 5.85
CA VAL A 91 10.43 5.09 4.62
C VAL A 91 8.92 4.97 4.78
N GLU A 92 8.19 5.18 3.71
CA GLU A 92 6.74 5.03 3.65
C GLU A 92 6.33 4.15 2.47
N ARG A 93 5.16 3.53 2.59
CA ARG A 93 4.60 2.73 1.50
C ARG A 93 4.14 3.63 0.37
N VAL A 94 4.50 3.25 -0.86
CA VAL A 94 4.05 3.96 -2.07
C VAL A 94 2.57 3.69 -2.35
N TRP A 95 2.10 2.47 -2.01
CA TRP A 95 0.72 2.03 -2.24
C TRP A 95 0.01 1.68 -0.94
N ALA A 96 -1.29 1.96 -0.90
CA ALA A 96 -2.18 1.49 0.16
C ALA A 96 -2.90 0.21 -0.30
N LYS A 97 -3.19 -0.68 0.65
CA LYS A 97 -4.05 -1.85 0.43
C LYS A 97 -5.33 -1.66 1.23
N ALA A 98 -6.46 -1.64 0.54
CA ALA A 98 -7.76 -1.68 1.17
C ALA A 98 -8.29 -3.12 1.22
N ARG A 99 -8.90 -3.50 2.33
CA ARG A 99 -9.64 -4.76 2.48
C ARG A 99 -11.00 -4.45 3.06
N LEU A 100 -12.03 -5.00 2.44
CA LEU A 100 -13.36 -4.99 3.01
C LEU A 100 -13.63 -6.31 3.71
N TYR A 101 -14.05 -6.22 4.95
CA TYR A 101 -14.53 -7.36 5.71
C TYR A 101 -16.04 -7.18 5.94
N THR A 102 -16.81 -8.17 5.53
CA THR A 102 -18.22 -8.23 5.86
C THR A 102 -18.39 -9.01 7.14
N ALA A 103 -19.03 -8.40 8.13
CA ALA A 103 -19.44 -9.05 9.35
C ALA A 103 -20.98 -9.03 9.44
N TRP A 104 -21.57 -10.19 9.68
CA TRP A 104 -23.00 -10.30 9.90
C TRP A 104 -23.30 -10.06 11.37
N LYS A 105 -24.43 -9.43 11.66
CA LYS A 105 -24.92 -9.33 13.04
C LYS A 105 -25.13 -10.76 13.58
N GLU A 106 -24.72 -10.99 14.82
CA GLU A 106 -24.95 -12.26 15.50
C GLU A 106 -26.43 -12.65 15.45
N GLY A 107 -26.71 -13.93 15.18
CA GLY A 107 -28.09 -14.44 15.08
C GLY A 107 -28.75 -14.27 13.70
N VAL A 108 -28.09 -13.66 12.72
CA VAL A 108 -28.60 -13.60 11.33
C VAL A 108 -28.36 -14.93 10.64
N SER A 109 -29.44 -15.61 10.24
CA SER A 109 -29.37 -16.82 9.44
C SER A 109 -28.87 -16.49 8.04
N SER A 110 -27.80 -17.14 7.60
CA SER A 110 -27.29 -17.05 6.22
C SER A 110 -27.47 -18.39 5.51
N LYS A 111 -27.46 -18.36 4.20
CA LYS A 111 -27.40 -19.57 3.38
C LYS A 111 -26.37 -19.40 2.27
N THR A 112 -25.76 -20.49 1.82
CA THR A 112 -24.92 -20.49 0.64
C THR A 112 -25.80 -20.61 -0.60
N VAL A 113 -25.53 -19.76 -1.59
CA VAL A 113 -26.17 -19.81 -2.91
C VAL A 113 -25.09 -19.89 -3.98
N THR A 114 -25.34 -20.66 -5.00
CA THR A 114 -24.46 -20.75 -6.15
C THR A 114 -25.05 -19.93 -7.29
N LEU A 115 -24.27 -19.01 -7.83
CA LEU A 115 -24.59 -18.22 -9.01
C LEU A 115 -23.62 -18.55 -10.12
N GLU A 116 -24.11 -18.55 -11.34
CA GLU A 116 -23.28 -18.68 -12.54
C GLU A 116 -22.92 -17.28 -13.06
N GLU A 117 -21.61 -16.97 -13.08
CA GLU A 117 -21.07 -15.73 -13.63
C GLU A 117 -20.05 -16.10 -14.70
N ASP A 118 -20.25 -15.61 -15.91
CA ASP A 118 -19.39 -15.88 -17.08
C ASP A 118 -19.14 -17.39 -17.33
N GLY A 119 -20.15 -18.21 -17.09
CA GLY A 119 -20.06 -19.68 -17.26
C GLY A 119 -19.31 -20.38 -16.10
N VAL A 120 -19.01 -19.70 -15.02
CA VAL A 120 -18.35 -20.26 -13.84
C VAL A 120 -19.30 -20.20 -12.64
N ALA A 121 -19.51 -21.35 -12.00
CA ALA A 121 -20.30 -21.44 -10.79
C ALA A 121 -19.49 -20.87 -9.59
N LYS A 122 -20.02 -19.87 -8.94
CA LYS A 122 -19.44 -19.25 -7.74
C LYS A 122 -20.39 -19.35 -6.55
N GLU A 123 -19.85 -19.63 -5.40
CA GLU A 123 -20.60 -19.69 -4.13
C GLU A 123 -20.57 -18.35 -3.41
N TYR A 124 -21.74 -17.91 -2.97
CA TYR A 124 -21.94 -16.66 -2.23
C TYR A 124 -22.71 -16.92 -0.94
N VAL A 125 -22.42 -16.13 0.07
CA VAL A 125 -23.22 -16.08 1.29
C VAL A 125 -24.40 -15.12 1.08
N ALA A 126 -25.60 -15.64 1.19
CA ALA A 126 -26.85 -14.88 1.09
C ALA A 126 -27.42 -14.62 2.48
N VAL A 127 -27.76 -13.38 2.76
CA VAL A 127 -28.38 -12.96 4.02
C VAL A 127 -29.78 -12.41 3.79
N PRO A 128 -30.74 -12.71 4.66
CA PRO A 128 -32.10 -12.18 4.52
C PRO A 128 -32.10 -10.68 4.74
N LEU A 129 -32.75 -9.94 3.85
CA LEU A 129 -33.01 -8.53 4.06
C LEU A 129 -34.06 -8.33 5.15
N LYS A 130 -33.80 -7.38 6.02
CA LYS A 130 -34.69 -6.98 7.12
C LYS A 130 -35.40 -5.68 6.84
N THR A 131 -36.55 -5.48 7.42
CA THR A 131 -37.29 -4.21 7.31
C THR A 131 -36.51 -3.10 8.04
N ALA A 132 -36.62 -1.87 7.55
CA ALA A 132 -35.97 -0.72 8.19
C ALA A 132 -36.50 -0.40 9.57
N LYS A 133 -37.75 -0.81 9.86
CA LYS A 133 -38.42 -0.54 11.15
C LYS A 133 -38.21 -1.63 12.19
N ASP A 134 -37.97 -2.86 11.73
CA ASP A 134 -37.84 -4.01 12.62
C ASP A 134 -36.77 -4.94 12.07
N SER A 135 -35.63 -5.00 12.76
CA SER A 135 -34.50 -5.85 12.39
C SER A 135 -34.76 -7.35 12.49
N ASP A 136 -35.89 -7.75 13.09
CA ASP A 136 -36.24 -9.15 13.23
C ASP A 136 -37.22 -9.62 12.13
N THR A 137 -37.87 -8.69 11.44
CA THR A 137 -38.80 -9.00 10.36
C THR A 137 -38.11 -9.04 8.99
N ASN A 138 -38.20 -10.19 8.31
CA ASN A 138 -37.69 -10.35 6.95
C ASN A 138 -38.55 -9.60 5.94
N ILE A 139 -37.91 -9.05 4.92
CA ILE A 139 -38.59 -8.59 3.71
C ILE A 139 -39.01 -9.80 2.91
N THR A 140 -40.29 -9.84 2.52
CA THR A 140 -40.85 -10.91 1.68
C THR A 140 -41.46 -10.36 0.40
N VAL A 141 -41.48 -11.18 -0.64
CA VAL A 141 -42.18 -10.94 -1.91
C VAL A 141 -43.21 -12.04 -2.10
N GLY A 142 -44.43 -11.67 -2.52
CA GLY A 142 -45.59 -12.55 -2.56
C GLY A 142 -46.48 -12.39 -1.32
N GLU A 143 -47.67 -13.03 -1.34
CA GLU A 143 -48.62 -12.95 -0.28
C GLU A 143 -48.97 -14.36 0.25
N GLY A 144 -49.36 -14.43 1.51
CA GLY A 144 -49.79 -15.67 2.16
C GLY A 144 -48.72 -16.74 2.22
N GLU A 145 -49.07 -17.97 1.93
CA GLU A 145 -48.15 -19.13 1.96
C GLU A 145 -47.07 -19.10 0.86
N ASP A 146 -47.27 -18.32 -0.20
CA ASP A 146 -46.30 -18.14 -1.30
C ASP A 146 -45.29 -17.06 -1.04
N ALA A 147 -45.33 -16.39 0.09
CA ALA A 147 -44.37 -15.34 0.45
C ALA A 147 -42.94 -15.87 0.57
N LYS A 148 -42.03 -15.33 -0.22
CA LYS A 148 -40.61 -15.72 -0.25
C LYS A 148 -39.75 -14.64 0.36
N VAL A 149 -38.85 -15.04 1.26
CA VAL A 149 -37.86 -14.14 1.86
C VAL A 149 -36.88 -13.64 0.81
N VAL A 150 -36.67 -12.33 0.79
CA VAL A 150 -35.68 -11.68 -0.07
C VAL A 150 -34.31 -11.78 0.58
N TYR A 151 -33.32 -12.22 -0.18
CA TYR A 151 -31.94 -12.32 0.27
C TYR A 151 -31.06 -11.35 -0.53
N ALA A 152 -30.08 -10.78 0.14
CA ALA A 152 -28.97 -10.06 -0.48
C ALA A 152 -27.72 -10.93 -0.51
N ILE A 153 -27.00 -10.85 -1.59
CA ILE A 153 -25.65 -11.40 -1.72
C ILE A 153 -24.68 -10.25 -1.97
N PHE A 154 -23.48 -10.40 -1.45
CA PHE A 154 -22.37 -9.48 -1.71
C PHE A 154 -21.46 -10.11 -2.76
N THR A 155 -21.51 -9.63 -3.97
CA THR A 155 -20.77 -10.21 -5.11
C THR A 155 -19.38 -9.63 -5.27
N GLY A 156 -19.16 -8.40 -4.80
CA GLY A 156 -17.86 -7.75 -4.88
C GLY A 156 -17.90 -6.31 -4.39
N TRP A 157 -16.77 -5.68 -4.41
CA TRP A 157 -16.61 -4.26 -4.13
C TRP A 157 -15.49 -3.70 -5.00
N ASP A 158 -15.53 -2.41 -5.25
CA ASP A 158 -14.51 -1.70 -5.99
C ASP A 158 -14.26 -0.34 -5.33
N VAL A 159 -13.06 0.20 -5.57
CA VAL A 159 -12.69 1.55 -5.16
C VAL A 159 -12.47 2.36 -6.42
N THR A 160 -13.37 3.28 -6.69
CA THR A 160 -13.31 4.14 -7.88
C THR A 160 -12.56 5.45 -7.58
N GLY A 161 -12.03 6.08 -8.63
CA GLY A 161 -11.32 7.36 -8.50
C GLY A 161 -9.90 7.25 -7.95
N THR A 162 -9.35 6.04 -7.87
CA THR A 162 -7.95 5.82 -7.51
C THR A 162 -7.06 5.95 -8.74
N ALA A 163 -5.85 6.50 -8.55
CA ALA A 163 -4.84 6.51 -9.60
C ALA A 163 -4.19 5.12 -9.73
N ASP A 164 -3.94 4.70 -10.97
CA ASP A 164 -3.20 3.49 -11.32
C ASP A 164 -1.68 3.71 -11.30
N LYS A 165 -1.25 4.96 -11.18
CA LYS A 165 0.14 5.39 -11.16
C LYS A 165 0.36 6.45 -10.09
N THR A 166 1.53 6.45 -9.50
CA THR A 166 1.95 7.49 -8.55
C THR A 166 3.44 7.78 -8.72
N TYR A 167 3.88 8.90 -8.18
CA TYR A 167 5.32 9.15 -8.09
C TYR A 167 5.97 8.14 -7.14
N LEU A 168 7.16 7.67 -7.51
CA LEU A 168 7.94 6.76 -6.66
C LEU A 168 8.26 7.41 -5.32
N PHE A 169 8.65 8.68 -5.34
CA PHE A 169 8.85 9.49 -4.14
C PHE A 169 7.73 10.50 -4.01
N LYS A 170 7.16 10.61 -2.83
CA LYS A 170 6.07 11.53 -2.54
C LYS A 170 6.49 12.98 -2.83
N LYS A 171 5.70 13.66 -3.63
CA LYS A 171 5.83 15.11 -3.83
C LYS A 171 5.03 15.83 -2.76
N VAL A 172 5.68 16.75 -2.09
CA VAL A 172 5.07 17.57 -1.03
C VAL A 172 4.90 18.98 -1.57
N ASP A 173 3.70 19.52 -1.43
CA ASP A 173 3.44 20.94 -1.70
C ASP A 173 4.24 21.81 -0.71
N SER A 174 4.72 22.96 -1.17
CA SER A 174 5.45 23.92 -0.34
C SER A 174 4.66 24.38 0.88
N ASP A 175 3.34 24.39 0.75
CA ASP A 175 2.42 24.84 1.80
C ASP A 175 2.02 23.72 2.78
N TRP A 176 2.46 22.49 2.51
CA TRP A 176 2.16 21.37 3.39
C TRP A 176 2.94 21.49 4.70
N ASN A 177 2.21 21.50 5.79
CA ASN A 177 2.77 21.53 7.14
C ASN A 177 2.68 20.13 7.75
N LEU A 178 3.79 19.64 8.25
CA LEU A 178 3.87 18.33 8.92
C LEU A 178 3.26 18.30 10.34
N GLY A 179 2.71 19.43 10.80
CA GLY A 179 2.11 19.59 12.12
C GLY A 179 3.13 19.97 13.19
#